data_e52f9c6ca1fb37baeac83d5f73196f6e
#
_entry.id   e52f9c6ca1fb37baeac83d5f73196f6e
#
_cell.length_a   1.000
_cell.length_b   1.000
_cell.length_c   1.000
_cell.angle_alpha   90.00
_cell.angle_beta   90.00
_cell.angle_gamma   90.00
#
_symmetry.space_group_name_H-M   'P 1'
#
loop_
_entity.id
_entity.type
_entity.pdbx_description
1 polymer ?
#
loop_
_entity_poly.entity_id
_entity_poly.type
_entity_poly.pdbx_seq_one_letter_code
_entity_poly.pdbx_strand_id
1 'polypeptide(L)'
;MFERFKEAWATGDLQLIIESDMGKLIIIVLAALLLLLALILVNKERSSEHKIKPLAYSGVAIALAMVLSQIKLFALPQGGSITLFSMFFIVVIGYFYGVRQGVLAGIVYGLLQLVFGGWVMHPVQLLMDYPLAFGALGLSGIFAGSKHGLVKGLAIGVMGRFFFHFLSGIFFFAEYTPEGWNTILYSFWYNFSYTGIEGFVTAVVLLVPSVLQAFNQIKKSAIS
;
A
#
# COMPACT_ATOMS: atom_id res chain seq x y z
N MET A 1 -22.39 -5.40 18.35
CA MET A 1 -21.43 -6.02 17.41
C MET A 1 -21.90 -7.38 16.90
N PHE A 2 -21.98 -8.41 17.76
CA PHE A 2 -22.27 -9.80 17.33
C PHE A 2 -23.71 -10.03 16.84
N GLU A 3 -24.71 -9.40 17.43
CA GLU A 3 -26.13 -9.58 17.05
C GLU A 3 -26.43 -9.04 15.64
N ARG A 4 -25.94 -7.86 15.27
CA ARG A 4 -26.09 -7.32 13.91
C ARG A 4 -25.44 -8.22 12.86
N PHE A 5 -24.29 -8.81 13.15
CA PHE A 5 -23.65 -9.77 12.26
C PHE A 5 -24.49 -11.03 12.07
N LYS A 6 -25.08 -11.57 13.14
CA LYS A 6 -25.96 -12.74 13.07
C LYS A 6 -27.22 -12.48 12.24
N GLU A 7 -27.85 -11.32 12.44
CA GLU A 7 -29.03 -10.91 11.67
C GLU A 7 -28.67 -10.76 10.18
N ALA A 8 -27.57 -10.09 9.88
CA ALA A 8 -27.07 -9.92 8.51
C ALA A 8 -26.72 -11.27 7.85
N TRP A 9 -26.10 -12.18 8.60
CA TRP A 9 -25.80 -13.53 8.15
C TRP A 9 -27.05 -14.36 7.88
N ALA A 10 -28.06 -14.26 8.74
CA ALA A 10 -29.33 -14.99 8.60
C ALA A 10 -30.15 -14.50 7.38
N THR A 11 -30.05 -13.23 7.03
CA THR A 11 -30.71 -12.65 5.85
C THR A 11 -29.94 -12.93 4.54
N GLY A 12 -28.68 -13.33 4.62
CA GLY A 12 -27.79 -13.50 3.47
C GLY A 12 -27.43 -12.18 2.79
N ASP A 13 -27.69 -11.04 3.43
CA ASP A 13 -27.36 -9.72 2.91
C ASP A 13 -25.87 -9.43 3.08
N LEU A 14 -25.11 -9.59 2.00
CA LEU A 14 -23.66 -9.37 1.99
C LEU A 14 -23.28 -7.94 2.38
N GLN A 15 -24.09 -6.95 2.06
CA GLN A 15 -23.81 -5.56 2.42
C GLN A 15 -23.92 -5.36 3.94
N LEU A 16 -24.96 -5.87 4.55
CA LEU A 16 -25.13 -5.82 6.01
C LEU A 16 -24.04 -6.61 6.75
N ILE A 17 -23.62 -7.76 6.20
CA ILE A 17 -22.51 -8.54 6.75
C ILE A 17 -21.22 -7.72 6.72
N ILE A 18 -20.89 -7.12 5.57
CA ILE A 18 -19.69 -6.31 5.37
C ILE A 18 -19.70 -5.06 6.24
N GLU A 19 -20.84 -4.40 6.37
CA GLU A 19 -21.00 -3.19 7.19
C GLU A 19 -20.96 -3.46 8.69
N SER A 20 -21.24 -4.69 9.12
CA SER A 20 -21.18 -5.04 10.54
C SER A 20 -19.75 -4.96 11.09
N ASP A 21 -19.58 -4.56 12.35
CA ASP A 21 -18.27 -4.48 12.99
C ASP A 21 -17.51 -5.82 12.96
N MET A 22 -18.23 -6.95 13.05
CA MET A 22 -17.66 -8.29 12.93
C MET A 22 -17.21 -8.60 11.51
N GLY A 23 -18.01 -8.24 10.50
CA GLY A 23 -17.65 -8.39 9.09
C GLY A 23 -16.40 -7.58 8.76
N LYS A 24 -16.34 -6.32 9.16
CA LYS A 24 -15.17 -5.44 9.03
C LYS A 24 -13.94 -6.10 9.66
N LEU A 25 -14.06 -6.57 10.90
CA LEU A 25 -12.96 -7.23 11.63
C LEU A 25 -12.46 -8.48 10.89
N ILE A 26 -13.37 -9.35 10.42
CA ILE A 26 -13.02 -10.57 9.70
C ILE A 26 -12.23 -10.23 8.42
N ILE A 27 -12.69 -9.27 7.62
CA ILE A 27 -12.02 -8.89 6.37
C ILE A 27 -10.64 -8.30 6.65
N ILE A 28 -10.50 -7.47 7.69
CA ILE A 28 -9.21 -6.89 8.08
C ILE A 28 -8.24 -7.97 8.54
N VAL A 29 -8.70 -8.90 9.37
CA VAL A 29 -7.88 -10.03 9.83
C VAL A 29 -7.45 -10.90 8.64
N LEU A 30 -8.35 -11.19 7.70
CA LEU A 30 -8.00 -11.93 6.48
C LEU A 30 -6.97 -11.18 5.63
N ALA A 31 -7.14 -9.86 5.44
CA ALA A 31 -6.19 -9.05 4.70
C ALA A 31 -4.81 -9.01 5.37
N ALA A 32 -4.77 -8.87 6.70
CA ALA A 32 -3.52 -8.91 7.48
C ALA A 32 -2.87 -10.30 7.43
N LEU A 33 -3.66 -11.38 7.48
CA LEU A 33 -3.15 -12.76 7.34
C LEU A 33 -2.59 -13.02 5.95
N LEU A 34 -3.22 -12.51 4.89
CA LEU A 34 -2.69 -12.61 3.52
C LEU A 34 -1.35 -11.89 3.38
N LEU A 35 -1.21 -10.70 3.97
CA LEU A 35 0.06 -9.99 4.00
C LEU A 35 1.12 -10.75 4.80
N LEU A 36 0.76 -11.29 5.97
CA LEU A 36 1.63 -12.11 6.80
C LEU A 36 2.05 -13.40 6.08
N LEU A 37 1.11 -14.06 5.40
CA LEU A 37 1.39 -15.24 4.59
C LEU A 37 2.38 -14.92 3.47
N ALA A 38 2.18 -13.80 2.76
CA ALA A 38 3.13 -13.34 1.76
C ALA A 38 4.52 -13.11 2.36
N LEU A 39 4.61 -12.52 3.57
CA LEU A 39 5.88 -12.36 4.30
C LEU A 39 6.54 -13.70 4.68
N ILE A 40 5.75 -14.70 5.07
CA ILE A 40 6.25 -16.03 5.47
C ILE A 40 6.72 -16.80 4.24
N LEU A 41 5.92 -16.83 3.17
CA LEU A 41 6.25 -17.59 1.94
C LEU A 41 7.52 -17.07 1.26
N VAL A 42 7.79 -15.78 1.38
CA VAL A 42 9.00 -15.16 0.82
C VAL A 42 10.19 -15.22 1.79
N ASN A 43 10.00 -15.71 3.00
CA ASN A 43 11.01 -15.74 4.07
C ASN A 43 12.21 -16.69 3.81
N LYS A 44 12.32 -17.25 2.60
CA LYS A 44 13.44 -18.11 2.17
C LYS A 44 14.67 -17.31 1.70
N GLU A 45 14.66 -16.00 1.85
CA GLU A 45 15.71 -15.13 1.34
C GLU A 45 16.67 -14.62 2.42
N ARG A 46 17.90 -15.08 2.27
CA ARG A 46 19.19 -14.45 2.60
C ARG A 46 19.25 -13.71 3.94
N SER A 47 19.75 -14.38 4.94
CA SER A 47 20.52 -13.73 6.01
C SER A 47 21.73 -13.03 5.40
N SER A 48 21.59 -11.80 4.99
CA SER A 48 22.71 -10.97 4.56
C SER A 48 23.45 -10.50 5.80
N GLU A 49 24.73 -10.88 5.94
CA GLU A 49 25.63 -10.41 6.98
C GLU A 49 25.85 -8.88 6.97
N HIS A 50 25.40 -8.19 5.92
CA HIS A 50 25.56 -6.75 5.75
C HIS A 50 24.22 -6.00 5.93
N LYS A 51 23.77 -5.92 7.20
CA LYS A 51 22.50 -5.23 7.56
C LYS A 51 22.55 -3.70 7.42
N ILE A 52 23.74 -3.10 7.32
CA ILE A 52 23.91 -1.63 7.31
C ILE A 52 23.40 -1.02 5.99
N LYS A 53 23.75 -1.60 4.83
CA LYS A 53 23.32 -1.08 3.53
C LYS A 53 21.79 -1.08 3.38
N PRO A 54 21.06 -2.20 3.62
CA PRO A 54 19.59 -2.18 3.57
C PRO A 54 18.95 -1.11 4.47
N LEU A 55 19.50 -0.91 5.67
CA LEU A 55 19.00 0.11 6.61
C LEU A 55 19.24 1.53 6.07
N ALA A 56 20.45 1.82 5.59
CA ALA A 56 20.81 3.13 5.04
C ALA A 56 19.96 3.48 3.80
N TYR A 57 19.85 2.55 2.83
CA TYR A 57 19.03 2.76 1.65
C TYR A 57 17.54 2.90 1.98
N SER A 58 17.04 2.12 2.96
CA SER A 58 15.65 2.26 3.42
C SER A 58 15.42 3.63 4.06
N GLY A 59 16.35 4.11 4.89
CA GLY A 59 16.27 5.44 5.50
C GLY A 59 16.22 6.56 4.46
N VAL A 60 17.11 6.52 3.47
CA VAL A 60 17.13 7.50 2.35
C VAL A 60 15.85 7.42 1.53
N ALA A 61 15.38 6.21 1.20
CA ALA A 61 14.15 6.03 0.42
C ALA A 61 12.92 6.54 1.16
N ILE A 62 12.81 6.26 2.47
CA ILE A 62 11.71 6.79 3.31
C ILE A 62 11.78 8.31 3.38
N ALA A 63 12.96 8.90 3.55
CA ALA A 63 13.12 10.35 3.59
C ALA A 63 12.71 11.00 2.26
N LEU A 64 13.13 10.44 1.10
CA LEU A 64 12.71 10.89 -0.21
C LEU A 64 11.18 10.73 -0.39
N ALA A 65 10.62 9.59 -0.02
CA ALA A 65 9.18 9.35 -0.07
C ALA A 65 8.43 10.40 0.76
N MET A 66 8.91 10.71 1.97
CA MET A 66 8.29 11.73 2.84
C MET A 66 8.34 13.13 2.23
N VAL A 67 9.49 13.57 1.72
CA VAL A 67 9.62 14.88 1.07
C VAL A 67 8.72 14.98 -0.15
N LEU A 68 8.73 13.97 -1.00
CA LEU A 68 7.95 13.97 -2.24
C LEU A 68 6.44 13.80 -1.99
N SER A 69 6.04 13.20 -0.87
CA SER A 69 4.63 13.13 -0.47
C SER A 69 4.04 14.49 -0.09
N GLN A 70 4.88 15.47 0.27
CA GLN A 70 4.43 16.84 0.54
C GLN A 70 4.14 17.61 -0.76
N ILE A 71 4.68 17.13 -1.90
CA ILE A 71 4.40 17.70 -3.21
C ILE A 71 3.14 17.03 -3.77
N LYS A 72 1.98 17.58 -3.41
CA LYS A 72 0.68 17.10 -3.88
C LYS A 72 0.37 17.74 -5.22
N LEU A 73 0.43 16.94 -6.29
CA LEU A 73 0.04 17.39 -7.64
C LEU A 73 -1.48 17.59 -7.73
N PHE A 74 -2.21 16.76 -7.02
CA PHE A 74 -3.66 16.87 -6.88
C PHE A 74 -4.10 16.33 -5.52
N ALA A 75 -4.97 17.06 -4.82
CA ALA A 75 -5.53 16.66 -3.54
C ALA A 75 -7.04 16.44 -3.69
N LEU A 76 -7.51 15.31 -3.17
CA LEU A 76 -8.91 14.93 -3.14
C LEU A 76 -9.51 15.23 -1.75
N PRO A 77 -10.83 15.42 -1.63
CA PRO A 77 -11.50 15.37 -0.34
C PRO A 77 -11.16 14.07 0.40
N GLN A 78 -11.34 14.00 1.70
CA GLN A 78 -11.06 12.84 2.56
C GLN A 78 -9.59 12.34 2.55
N GLY A 79 -8.64 13.19 2.13
CA GLY A 79 -7.19 12.95 2.28
C GLY A 79 -6.51 12.21 1.14
N GLY A 80 -7.22 11.69 0.14
CA GLY A 80 -6.60 11.11 -1.05
C GLY A 80 -5.76 12.16 -1.80
N SER A 81 -4.58 11.78 -2.29
CA SER A 81 -3.73 12.70 -3.08
C SER A 81 -2.83 11.97 -4.06
N ILE A 82 -2.64 12.59 -5.23
CA ILE A 82 -1.60 12.19 -6.18
C ILE A 82 -0.35 12.97 -5.81
N THR A 83 0.71 12.25 -5.49
CA THR A 83 1.98 12.84 -5.07
C THR A 83 3.06 12.65 -6.13
N LEU A 84 4.22 13.28 -5.93
CA LEU A 84 5.33 13.19 -6.87
C LEU A 84 6.11 11.88 -6.64
N PHE A 85 5.57 10.75 -7.09
CA PHE A 85 6.20 9.42 -7.03
C PHE A 85 6.56 8.93 -5.61
N SER A 86 5.87 9.40 -4.58
CA SER A 86 6.28 9.11 -3.20
C SER A 86 6.28 7.61 -2.88
N MET A 87 5.25 6.87 -3.32
CA MET A 87 5.15 5.43 -3.06
C MET A 87 6.18 4.59 -3.82
N PHE A 88 6.74 5.13 -4.91
CA PHE A 88 7.75 4.43 -5.71
C PHE A 88 9.02 4.11 -4.91
N PHE A 89 9.46 4.98 -4.03
CA PHE A 89 10.67 4.77 -3.24
C PHE A 89 10.53 3.59 -2.26
N ILE A 90 9.33 3.34 -1.76
CA ILE A 90 9.05 2.15 -0.93
C ILE A 90 9.05 0.88 -1.78
N VAL A 91 8.47 0.95 -2.99
CA VAL A 91 8.54 -0.14 -3.98
C VAL A 91 9.99 -0.50 -4.33
N VAL A 92 10.86 0.50 -4.48
CA VAL A 92 12.30 0.29 -4.76
C VAL A 92 12.97 -0.51 -3.65
N ILE A 93 12.67 -0.26 -2.38
CA ILE A 93 13.25 -1.01 -1.27
C ILE A 93 12.83 -2.48 -1.29
N GLY A 94 11.53 -2.75 -1.52
CA GLY A 94 11.07 -4.13 -1.72
C GLY A 94 11.78 -4.81 -2.89
N TYR A 95 11.89 -4.15 -4.02
CA TYR A 95 12.56 -4.66 -5.21
C TYR A 95 14.07 -4.90 -5.00
N PHE A 96 14.76 -4.09 -4.17
CA PHE A 96 16.20 -4.26 -3.88
C PHE A 96 16.47 -5.35 -2.86
N TYR A 97 15.74 -5.34 -1.75
CA TYR A 97 16.06 -6.10 -0.53
C TYR A 97 15.03 -7.17 -0.17
N GLY A 98 14.03 -7.38 -1.02
CA GLY A 98 12.99 -8.38 -0.80
C GLY A 98 11.79 -7.86 0.01
N VAL A 99 10.76 -8.71 0.07
CA VAL A 99 9.45 -8.35 0.64
C VAL A 99 9.54 -7.88 2.09
N ARG A 100 10.31 -8.59 2.92
CA ARG A 100 10.41 -8.26 4.36
C ARG A 100 10.90 -6.84 4.59
N GLN A 101 11.99 -6.45 3.93
CA GLN A 101 12.56 -5.11 4.08
C GLN A 101 11.63 -4.05 3.49
N GLY A 102 11.01 -4.34 2.33
CA GLY A 102 10.05 -3.44 1.69
C GLY A 102 8.81 -3.19 2.56
N VAL A 103 8.24 -4.26 3.16
CA VAL A 103 7.08 -4.14 4.04
C VAL A 103 7.42 -3.34 5.30
N LEU A 104 8.57 -3.61 5.93
CA LEU A 104 9.01 -2.84 7.11
C LEU A 104 9.21 -1.36 6.76
N ALA A 105 9.85 -1.05 5.63
CA ALA A 105 10.02 0.32 5.16
C ALA A 105 8.66 1.00 4.89
N GLY A 106 7.73 0.28 4.29
CA GLY A 106 6.37 0.76 4.04
C GLY A 106 5.58 1.02 5.33
N ILE A 107 5.68 0.14 6.32
CA ILE A 107 5.04 0.35 7.64
C ILE A 107 5.60 1.62 8.30
N VAL A 108 6.93 1.77 8.34
CA VAL A 108 7.57 2.98 8.89
C VAL A 108 7.12 4.23 8.14
N TYR A 109 7.12 4.18 6.81
CA TYR A 109 6.64 5.29 5.99
C TYR A 109 5.17 5.62 6.27
N GLY A 110 4.29 4.61 6.37
CA GLY A 110 2.88 4.79 6.72
C GLY A 110 2.68 5.45 8.09
N LEU A 111 3.45 5.05 9.10
CA LEU A 111 3.41 5.68 10.43
C LEU A 111 3.89 7.13 10.38
N LEU A 112 4.91 7.44 9.58
CA LEU A 112 5.34 8.83 9.37
C LEU A 112 4.27 9.65 8.65
N GLN A 113 3.59 9.11 7.64
CA GLN A 113 2.47 9.79 6.98
C GLN A 113 1.36 10.13 7.95
N LEU A 114 1.08 9.25 8.93
CA LEU A 114 0.11 9.51 9.99
C LEU A 114 0.50 10.73 10.83
N VAL A 115 1.79 10.84 11.20
CA VAL A 115 2.31 11.95 12.02
C VAL A 115 2.28 13.30 11.26
N PHE A 116 2.54 13.28 9.96
CA PHE A 116 2.64 14.50 9.14
C PHE A 116 1.33 14.93 8.46
N GLY A 117 0.18 14.51 8.95
CA GLY A 117 -1.12 14.98 8.46
C GLY A 117 -2.08 13.86 8.12
N GLY A 118 -2.04 12.76 8.84
CA GLY A 118 -2.96 11.66 8.69
C GLY A 118 -4.39 12.02 9.10
N TRP A 119 -5.34 11.48 8.38
CA TRP A 119 -6.77 11.53 8.73
C TRP A 119 -7.13 10.25 9.48
N VAL A 120 -7.58 10.39 10.72
CA VAL A 120 -7.94 9.26 11.57
C VAL A 120 -9.36 9.45 12.11
N MET A 121 -10.24 8.52 11.81
CA MET A 121 -11.60 8.46 12.32
C MET A 121 -11.81 7.24 13.23
N HIS A 122 -11.09 6.17 12.99
CA HIS A 122 -11.25 4.91 13.72
C HIS A 122 -9.89 4.18 13.81
N PRO A 123 -9.56 3.50 14.95
CA PRO A 123 -8.28 2.79 15.09
C PRO A 123 -8.01 1.75 14.00
N VAL A 124 -9.05 1.07 13.54
CA VAL A 124 -8.93 0.06 12.49
C VAL A 124 -8.68 0.71 11.13
N GLN A 125 -9.34 1.83 10.83
CA GLN A 125 -9.08 2.63 9.62
C GLN A 125 -7.61 3.09 9.60
N LEU A 126 -7.09 3.57 10.73
CA LEU A 126 -5.69 3.94 10.87
C LEU A 126 -4.76 2.79 10.46
N LEU A 127 -5.02 1.57 10.96
CA LEU A 127 -4.20 0.40 10.62
C LEU A 127 -4.28 0.05 9.13
N MET A 128 -5.47 0.19 8.52
CA MET A 128 -5.66 -0.11 7.10
C MET A 128 -4.98 0.92 6.21
N ASP A 129 -5.21 2.20 6.46
CA ASP A 129 -4.80 3.28 5.57
C ASP A 129 -3.31 3.62 5.65
N TYR A 130 -2.67 3.31 6.79
CA TYR A 130 -1.27 3.65 6.98
C TYR A 130 -0.37 2.40 7.00
N PRO A 131 -0.24 1.63 8.09
CA PRO A 131 0.76 0.55 8.09
C PRO A 131 0.46 -0.57 7.09
N LEU A 132 -0.81 -0.97 6.90
CA LEU A 132 -1.12 -2.06 5.97
C LEU A 132 -1.05 -1.60 4.51
N ALA A 133 -1.65 -0.47 4.16
CA ALA A 133 -1.64 0.04 2.79
C ALA A 133 -0.22 0.37 2.32
N PHE A 134 0.55 1.11 3.11
CA PHE A 134 1.93 1.43 2.74
C PHE A 134 2.87 0.23 2.85
N GLY A 135 2.65 -0.66 3.81
CA GLY A 135 3.37 -1.93 3.93
C GLY A 135 3.20 -2.81 2.70
N ALA A 136 2.01 -2.83 2.09
CA ALA A 136 1.73 -3.59 0.88
C ALA A 136 2.60 -3.17 -0.32
N LEU A 137 3.11 -1.92 -0.37
CA LEU A 137 4.07 -1.49 -1.40
C LEU A 137 5.34 -2.37 -1.39
N GLY A 138 5.72 -2.90 -0.24
CA GLY A 138 6.85 -3.80 -0.07
C GLY A 138 6.68 -5.17 -0.71
N LEU A 139 5.45 -5.56 -1.11
CA LEU A 139 5.19 -6.78 -1.90
C LEU A 139 5.92 -6.75 -3.25
N SER A 140 6.39 -5.59 -3.69
CA SER A 140 7.27 -5.43 -4.85
C SER A 140 8.47 -6.38 -4.85
N GLY A 141 8.94 -6.77 -3.67
CA GLY A 141 10.04 -7.72 -3.48
C GLY A 141 9.78 -9.11 -4.04
N ILE A 142 8.52 -9.50 -4.26
CA ILE A 142 8.15 -10.77 -4.91
C ILE A 142 8.82 -10.89 -6.30
N PHE A 143 8.98 -9.76 -6.98
CA PHE A 143 9.55 -9.69 -8.32
C PHE A 143 11.03 -9.24 -8.35
N ALA A 144 11.74 -9.26 -7.21
CA ALA A 144 13.13 -8.79 -7.09
C ALA A 144 14.10 -9.43 -8.09
N GLY A 145 13.91 -10.72 -8.43
CA GLY A 145 14.74 -11.47 -9.38
C GLY A 145 14.15 -11.65 -10.78
N SER A 146 12.98 -11.05 -11.09
CA SER A 146 12.29 -11.32 -12.35
C SER A 146 12.65 -10.30 -13.45
N LYS A 147 12.50 -10.71 -14.73
CA LYS A 147 12.57 -9.79 -15.87
C LYS A 147 11.48 -8.71 -15.72
N HIS A 148 11.89 -7.44 -15.87
CA HIS A 148 11.03 -6.27 -15.61
C HIS A 148 10.48 -6.22 -14.17
N GLY A 149 11.25 -6.77 -13.21
CA GLY A 149 10.81 -6.94 -11.83
C GLY A 149 10.39 -5.64 -11.13
N LEU A 150 11.04 -4.51 -11.43
CA LEU A 150 10.67 -3.22 -10.83
C LEU A 150 9.27 -2.76 -11.25
N VAL A 151 8.91 -2.91 -12.53
CA VAL A 151 7.57 -2.53 -13.04
C VAL A 151 6.50 -3.49 -12.49
N LYS A 152 6.77 -4.80 -12.50
CA LYS A 152 5.87 -5.80 -11.89
C LYS A 152 5.71 -5.57 -10.39
N GLY A 153 6.82 -5.26 -9.71
CA GLY A 153 6.83 -4.92 -8.29
C GLY A 153 6.02 -3.66 -7.97
N LEU A 154 6.13 -2.64 -8.82
CA LEU A 154 5.28 -1.45 -8.71
C LEU A 154 3.79 -1.82 -8.82
N ALA A 155 3.43 -2.60 -9.85
CA ALA A 155 2.04 -2.99 -10.05
C ALA A 155 1.45 -3.72 -8.84
N ILE A 156 2.13 -4.75 -8.32
CA ILE A 156 1.62 -5.52 -7.16
C ILE A 156 1.59 -4.67 -5.88
N GLY A 157 2.59 -3.82 -5.65
CA GLY A 157 2.63 -2.91 -4.51
C GLY A 157 1.49 -1.89 -4.53
N VAL A 158 1.25 -1.26 -5.68
CA VAL A 158 0.15 -0.30 -5.88
C VAL A 158 -1.21 -0.99 -5.75
N MET A 159 -1.37 -2.18 -6.32
CA MET A 159 -2.59 -2.98 -6.15
C MET A 159 -2.85 -3.32 -4.68
N GLY A 160 -1.82 -3.71 -3.94
CA GLY A 160 -1.94 -4.00 -2.51
C GLY A 160 -2.34 -2.76 -1.70
N ARG A 161 -1.72 -1.61 -1.97
CA ARG A 161 -2.11 -0.33 -1.36
C ARG A 161 -3.54 0.03 -1.71
N PHE A 162 -3.90 -0.03 -2.98
CA PHE A 162 -5.26 0.22 -3.47
C PHE A 162 -6.28 -0.66 -2.74
N PHE A 163 -5.98 -1.95 -2.56
CA PHE A 163 -6.88 -2.89 -1.91
C PHE A 163 -7.23 -2.48 -0.47
N PHE A 164 -6.23 -2.10 0.33
CA PHE A 164 -6.48 -1.64 1.70
C PHE A 164 -7.26 -0.33 1.75
N HIS A 165 -6.93 0.64 0.92
CA HIS A 165 -7.68 1.90 0.83
C HIS A 165 -9.10 1.69 0.31
N PHE A 166 -9.29 0.79 -0.67
CA PHE A 166 -10.61 0.43 -1.18
C PHE A 166 -11.49 -0.16 -0.09
N LEU A 167 -10.99 -1.10 0.69
CA LEU A 167 -11.72 -1.67 1.83
C LEU A 167 -12.00 -0.62 2.90
N SER A 168 -11.00 0.19 3.24
CA SER A 168 -11.16 1.30 4.18
C SER A 168 -12.26 2.26 3.73
N GLY A 169 -12.29 2.61 2.45
CA GLY A 169 -13.32 3.46 1.85
C GLY A 169 -14.73 2.91 2.02
N ILE A 170 -14.92 1.60 1.83
CA ILE A 170 -16.23 0.95 2.02
C ILE A 170 -16.65 0.99 3.50
N PHE A 171 -15.71 0.72 4.42
CA PHE A 171 -16.06 0.49 5.83
C PHE A 171 -16.14 1.76 6.66
N PHE A 172 -15.30 2.74 6.36
CA PHE A 172 -15.13 3.91 7.22
C PHE A 172 -15.53 5.21 6.55
N PHE A 173 -15.62 5.25 5.23
CA PHE A 173 -15.93 6.47 4.47
C PHE A 173 -17.26 6.37 3.70
N ALA A 174 -18.13 5.41 4.05
CA ALA A 174 -19.42 5.21 3.39
C ALA A 174 -20.30 6.46 3.42
N GLU A 175 -20.26 7.25 4.51
CA GLU A 175 -21.00 8.48 4.68
C GLU A 175 -20.65 9.59 3.67
N TYR A 176 -19.47 9.51 3.06
CA TYR A 176 -19.01 10.43 2.01
C TYR A 176 -19.45 10.01 0.61
N THR A 177 -20.19 8.91 0.49
CA THR A 177 -20.71 8.46 -0.81
C THR A 177 -21.77 9.43 -1.29
N PRO A 178 -21.65 10.01 -2.50
CA PRO A 178 -22.67 10.90 -3.05
C PRO A 178 -24.04 10.22 -3.16
N GLU A 179 -25.11 11.01 -3.00
CA GLU A 179 -26.48 10.50 -3.17
C GLU A 179 -26.65 9.82 -4.52
N GLY A 180 -27.29 8.65 -4.50
CA GLY A 180 -27.54 7.84 -5.71
C GLY A 180 -26.36 6.98 -6.16
N TRP A 181 -25.21 7.05 -5.50
CA TRP A 181 -24.06 6.19 -5.80
C TRP A 181 -24.01 4.94 -4.90
N ASN A 182 -23.52 3.84 -5.45
CA ASN A 182 -23.17 2.67 -4.67
C ASN A 182 -21.81 2.90 -3.96
N THR A 183 -21.74 2.68 -2.65
CA THR A 183 -20.55 2.90 -1.83
C THR A 183 -19.32 2.12 -2.31
N ILE A 184 -19.52 0.87 -2.74
CA ILE A 184 -18.43 0.03 -3.25
C ILE A 184 -17.84 0.64 -4.53
N LEU A 185 -18.73 1.06 -5.43
CA LEU A 185 -18.31 1.66 -6.71
C LEU A 185 -17.65 3.02 -6.49
N TYR A 186 -18.18 3.82 -5.54
CA TYR A 186 -17.58 5.10 -5.17
C TYR A 186 -16.17 4.89 -4.57
N SER A 187 -16.03 3.99 -3.61
CA SER A 187 -14.73 3.68 -3.00
C SER A 187 -13.72 3.18 -4.03
N PHE A 188 -14.16 2.33 -4.98
CA PHE A 188 -13.29 1.88 -6.07
C PHE A 188 -12.75 3.05 -6.89
N TRP A 189 -13.62 3.89 -7.42
CA TRP A 189 -13.21 5.00 -8.29
C TRP A 189 -12.43 6.07 -7.53
N TYR A 190 -12.84 6.38 -6.29
CA TYR A 190 -12.13 7.34 -5.45
C TYR A 190 -10.68 6.89 -5.22
N ASN A 191 -10.47 5.67 -4.75
CA ASN A 191 -9.11 5.18 -4.45
C ASN A 191 -8.29 4.90 -5.71
N PHE A 192 -8.93 4.46 -6.79
CA PHE A 192 -8.27 4.28 -8.09
C PHE A 192 -7.79 5.62 -8.66
N SER A 193 -8.54 6.70 -8.48
CA SER A 193 -8.24 8.02 -9.05
C SER A 193 -6.92 8.60 -8.56
N TYR A 194 -6.43 8.24 -7.37
CA TYR A 194 -5.13 8.72 -6.91
C TYR A 194 -4.07 7.62 -6.85
N THR A 195 -4.34 6.44 -6.29
CA THR A 195 -3.35 5.36 -6.24
C THR A 195 -3.05 4.78 -7.61
N GLY A 196 -4.09 4.54 -8.41
CA GLY A 196 -3.96 4.00 -9.76
C GLY A 196 -3.28 4.98 -10.71
N ILE A 197 -3.67 6.25 -10.69
CA ILE A 197 -3.06 7.27 -11.55
C ILE A 197 -1.59 7.50 -11.20
N GLU A 198 -1.24 7.66 -9.91
CA GLU A 198 0.17 7.79 -9.49
C GLU A 198 0.98 6.56 -9.89
N GLY A 199 0.43 5.35 -9.68
CA GLY A 199 1.06 4.10 -10.10
C GLY A 199 1.26 4.02 -11.61
N PHE A 200 0.27 4.40 -12.39
CA PHE A 200 0.34 4.41 -13.85
C PHE A 200 1.40 5.39 -14.36
N VAL A 201 1.38 6.63 -13.89
CA VAL A 201 2.38 7.64 -14.28
C VAL A 201 3.79 7.18 -13.90
N THR A 202 3.95 6.60 -12.69
CA THR A 202 5.22 6.01 -12.26
C THR A 202 5.67 4.89 -13.20
N ALA A 203 4.76 4.00 -13.60
CA ALA A 203 5.07 2.93 -14.54
C ALA A 203 5.51 3.46 -15.90
N VAL A 204 4.86 4.49 -16.43
CA VAL A 204 5.25 5.15 -17.68
C VAL A 204 6.67 5.71 -17.59
N VAL A 205 7.02 6.39 -16.49
CA VAL A 205 8.37 6.91 -16.26
C VAL A 205 9.39 5.76 -16.21
N LEU A 206 9.06 4.64 -15.58
CA LEU A 206 9.94 3.46 -15.51
C LEU A 206 10.14 2.74 -16.86
N LEU A 207 9.22 2.94 -17.83
CA LEU A 207 9.40 2.40 -19.17
C LEU A 207 10.46 3.18 -19.99
N VAL A 208 10.89 4.36 -19.52
CA VAL A 208 12.01 5.08 -20.11
C VAL A 208 13.31 4.31 -19.87
N PRO A 209 14.02 3.85 -20.90
CA PRO A 209 15.15 2.93 -20.74
C PRO A 209 16.28 3.46 -19.85
N SER A 210 16.57 4.78 -19.92
CA SER A 210 17.60 5.40 -19.08
C SER A 210 17.23 5.39 -17.59
N VAL A 211 15.95 5.59 -17.25
CA VAL A 211 15.46 5.52 -15.87
C VAL A 211 15.58 4.10 -15.33
N LEU A 212 15.10 3.12 -16.10
CA LEU A 212 15.17 1.71 -15.68
C LEU A 212 16.62 1.24 -15.52
N GLN A 213 17.53 1.64 -16.43
CA GLN A 213 18.95 1.33 -16.34
C GLN A 213 19.57 1.96 -15.09
N ALA A 214 19.26 3.22 -14.76
CA ALA A 214 19.76 3.87 -13.56
C ALA A 214 19.36 3.11 -12.29
N PHE A 215 18.10 2.71 -12.15
CA PHE A 215 17.65 1.92 -10.98
C PHE A 215 18.27 0.53 -10.94
N ASN A 216 18.53 -0.10 -12.07
CA ASN A 216 19.25 -1.39 -12.10
C ASN A 216 20.72 -1.23 -11.69
N GLN A 217 21.37 -0.12 -12.02
CA GLN A 217 22.73 0.20 -11.57
C GLN A 217 22.76 0.46 -10.07
N ILE A 218 21.84 1.29 -9.57
CA ILE A 218 21.69 1.54 -8.12
C ILE A 218 21.45 0.22 -7.38
N LYS A 219 20.59 -0.67 -7.90
CA LYS A 219 20.35 -1.98 -7.30
C LYS A 219 21.64 -2.78 -7.17
N LYS A 220 22.46 -2.85 -8.23
CA LYS A 220 23.74 -3.56 -8.17
C LYS A 220 24.64 -3.04 -7.05
N SER A 221 24.74 -1.73 -6.91
CA SER A 221 25.55 -1.08 -5.84
C SER A 221 24.93 -1.30 -4.45
N ALA A 222 23.60 -1.35 -4.35
CA ALA A 222 22.89 -1.52 -3.10
C ALA A 222 23.04 -2.94 -2.52
N ILE A 223 23.08 -3.97 -3.39
CA ILE A 223 23.13 -5.39 -2.99
C ILE A 223 24.53 -6.00 -3.06
N SER A 224 25.53 -5.29 -3.62
CA SER A 224 26.95 -5.66 -3.55
C SER A 224 27.51 -5.36 -2.16
#